data_443542f6ed0015555761600331a0196a
#
_entry.id   443542f6ed0015555761600331a0196a
#
_cell.length_a   1.000
_cell.length_b   1.000
_cell.length_c   1.000
_cell.angle_alpha   90.00
_cell.angle_beta   90.00
_cell.angle_gamma   90.00
#
_symmetry.space_group_name_H-M   'P 1'
#
loop_
_entity.id
_entity.type
_entity.pdbx_description
1 polymer ?
#
loop_
_entity_poly.entity_id
_entity_poly.type
_entity_poly.pdbx_seq_one_letter_code
_entity_poly.pdbx_strand_id
1 'polypeptide(L)'
;AIREHFHPDAWVNWHNTNEHFTVEEFIRANCEYPGEWDGEVERIITTDTQIITATHVFSKDGSISCHATSFIRVVDGKIASVDEYWGDDGPAPQWRQDKHIGTTIN
;
A
#
# COMPACT_ATOMS: atom_id res chain seq x y z
N ALA A 1 -9.49 10.10 14.58
CA ALA A 1 -8.31 9.77 13.91
C ALA A 1 -8.57 9.22 12.50
N ILE A 2 -7.99 8.07 12.12
CA ILE A 2 -8.10 7.60 10.74
C ILE A 2 -9.53 7.27 10.32
N ARG A 3 -10.34 6.72 11.23
CA ARG A 3 -11.72 6.29 10.95
C ARG A 3 -12.59 7.42 10.41
N GLU A 4 -12.39 8.64 10.87
CA GLU A 4 -13.25 9.78 10.49
C GLU A 4 -13.07 10.20 9.03
N HIS A 5 -12.01 9.77 8.38
CA HIS A 5 -11.75 10.07 6.96
C HIS A 5 -12.42 9.09 6.01
N PHE A 6 -13.05 8.04 6.53
CA PHE A 6 -13.73 7.00 5.75
C PHE A 6 -15.24 7.14 5.85
N HIS A 7 -15.94 6.79 4.77
CA HIS A 7 -17.36 6.54 4.84
C HIS A 7 -17.61 5.30 5.72
N PRO A 8 -18.75 5.25 6.45
CA PRO A 8 -19.05 4.09 7.29
C PRO A 8 -19.10 2.76 6.53
N ASP A 9 -19.49 2.80 5.25
CA ASP A 9 -19.60 1.61 4.41
C ASP A 9 -18.37 1.40 3.53
N ALA A 10 -17.30 2.15 3.76
CA ALA A 10 -16.07 2.02 2.98
C ALA A 10 -15.42 0.65 3.18
N TRP A 11 -14.62 0.27 2.21
CA TRP A 11 -13.91 -1.00 2.25
C TRP A 11 -12.50 -0.84 1.67
N VAL A 12 -11.65 -1.78 2.02
CA VAL A 12 -10.27 -1.85 1.52
C VAL A 12 -10.02 -3.26 1.00
N ASN A 13 -9.46 -3.36 -0.19
CA ASN A 13 -9.03 -4.62 -0.77
C ASN A 13 -7.51 -4.67 -0.83
N TRP A 14 -6.94 -5.76 -0.35
CA TRP A 14 -5.54 -6.12 -0.57
C TRP A 14 -5.50 -7.21 -1.63
N HIS A 15 -5.11 -6.85 -2.83
CA HIS A 15 -5.18 -7.76 -3.98
C HIS A 15 -4.16 -8.89 -3.92
N ASN A 16 -2.98 -8.63 -3.33
CA ASN A 16 -1.93 -9.64 -3.23
C ASN A 16 -2.34 -10.86 -2.42
N THR A 17 -3.13 -10.64 -1.38
CA THR A 17 -3.58 -11.70 -0.48
C THR A 17 -5.04 -12.06 -0.67
N ASN A 18 -5.70 -11.41 -1.62
CA ASN A 18 -7.13 -11.61 -1.91
C ASN A 18 -7.99 -11.37 -0.65
N GLU A 19 -7.73 -10.27 0.04
CA GLU A 19 -8.45 -9.90 1.26
C GLU A 19 -9.31 -8.67 1.04
N HIS A 20 -10.50 -8.71 1.65
CA HIS A 20 -11.45 -7.60 1.65
C HIS A 20 -11.72 -7.22 3.10
N PHE A 21 -11.58 -5.92 3.41
CA PHE A 21 -11.72 -5.41 4.78
C PHE A 21 -12.83 -4.37 4.86
N THR A 22 -13.58 -4.42 5.95
CA THR A 22 -14.33 -3.24 6.43
C THR A 22 -13.31 -2.24 6.99
N VAL A 23 -13.75 -1.00 7.24
CA VAL A 23 -12.87 0.01 7.84
C VAL A 23 -12.30 -0.47 9.17
N GLU A 24 -13.14 -1.07 10.02
CA GLU A 24 -12.68 -1.59 11.32
C GLU A 24 -11.64 -2.70 11.17
N GLU A 25 -11.86 -3.62 10.24
CA GLU A 25 -10.91 -4.69 9.97
C GLU A 25 -9.60 -4.15 9.41
N PHE A 26 -9.65 -3.17 8.54
CA PHE A 26 -8.46 -2.53 7.99
C PHE A 26 -7.63 -1.86 9.08
N ILE A 27 -8.30 -1.12 9.99
CA ILE A 27 -7.62 -0.49 11.13
C ILE A 27 -6.96 -1.55 12.00
N ARG A 28 -7.66 -2.65 12.29
CA ARG A 28 -7.11 -3.75 13.08
C ARG A 28 -5.91 -4.40 12.39
N ALA A 29 -6.02 -4.65 11.08
CA ALA A 29 -4.92 -5.28 10.33
C ALA A 29 -3.65 -4.44 10.41
N ASN A 30 -3.77 -3.11 10.38
CA ASN A 30 -2.61 -2.23 10.48
C ASN A 30 -2.11 -2.07 11.91
N CYS A 31 -3.01 -1.93 12.87
CA CYS A 31 -2.64 -1.69 14.27
C CYS A 31 -2.12 -2.93 14.98
N GLU A 32 -2.63 -4.10 14.60
CA GLU A 32 -2.22 -5.37 15.23
C GLU A 32 -1.09 -6.07 14.49
N TYR A 33 -0.64 -5.52 13.37
CA TYR A 33 0.49 -6.09 12.64
C TYR A 33 1.76 -6.00 13.51
N PRO A 34 2.52 -7.11 13.64
CA PRO A 34 3.70 -7.12 14.51
C PRO A 34 4.79 -6.15 14.07
N GLY A 35 5.47 -5.56 15.03
CA GLY A 35 6.62 -4.69 14.78
C GLY A 35 6.25 -3.22 14.64
N GLU A 36 7.27 -2.41 14.41
CA GLU A 36 7.11 -0.98 14.16
C GLU A 36 7.37 -0.68 12.69
N TRP A 37 6.48 0.08 12.09
CA TRP A 37 6.47 0.36 10.66
C TRP A 37 6.46 1.84 10.39
N ASP A 38 7.00 2.21 9.23
CA ASP A 38 6.96 3.56 8.72
C ASP A 38 6.68 3.52 7.21
N GLY A 39 6.35 4.67 6.64
CA GLY A 39 6.03 4.74 5.23
C GLY A 39 6.40 6.08 4.63
N GLU A 40 6.79 6.06 3.36
CA GLU A 40 7.06 7.24 2.55
C GLU A 40 6.19 7.20 1.31
N VAL A 41 5.40 8.25 1.11
CA VAL A 41 4.64 8.40 -0.14
C VAL A 41 5.59 8.91 -1.21
N GLU A 42 5.84 8.09 -2.21
CA GLU A 42 6.78 8.41 -3.30
C GLU A 42 6.11 9.14 -4.44
N ARG A 43 4.83 8.86 -4.68
CA ARG A 43 4.04 9.48 -5.74
C ARG A 43 2.61 9.68 -5.31
N ILE A 44 2.02 10.79 -5.72
CA ILE A 44 0.59 11.06 -5.58
C ILE A 44 0.07 11.57 -6.90
N ILE A 45 -1.00 10.95 -7.39
CA ILE A 45 -1.74 11.42 -8.57
C ILE A 45 -3.18 11.62 -8.14
N THR A 46 -3.72 12.79 -8.41
CA THR A 46 -5.08 13.14 -8.03
C THR A 46 -5.93 13.38 -9.29
N THR A 47 -7.09 12.78 -9.33
CA THR A 47 -8.11 13.04 -10.32
C THR A 47 -9.36 13.59 -9.63
N ASP A 48 -10.43 13.85 -10.37
CA ASP A 48 -11.68 14.36 -9.78
C ASP A 48 -12.29 13.40 -8.76
N THR A 49 -12.06 12.10 -8.90
CA THR A 49 -12.71 11.07 -8.09
C THR A 49 -11.74 10.14 -7.37
N GLN A 50 -10.46 10.20 -7.69
CA GLN A 50 -9.47 9.26 -7.15
C GLN A 50 -8.19 9.94 -6.73
N ILE A 51 -7.57 9.35 -5.72
CA ILE A 51 -6.20 9.64 -5.32
C ILE A 51 -5.43 8.34 -5.51
N ILE A 52 -4.33 8.38 -6.26
CA ILE A 52 -3.49 7.20 -6.49
C ILE A 52 -2.15 7.48 -5.85
N THR A 53 -1.69 6.58 -4.98
CA THR A 53 -0.42 6.72 -4.30
C THR A 53 0.48 5.53 -4.54
N ALA A 54 1.78 5.78 -4.62
CA ALA A 54 2.80 4.75 -4.54
C ALA A 54 3.58 5.00 -3.25
N THR A 55 3.64 4.04 -2.36
CA THR A 55 4.18 4.20 -1.03
C THR A 55 5.22 3.13 -0.74
N HIS A 56 6.36 3.54 -0.21
CA HIS A 56 7.37 2.64 0.34
C HIS A 56 7.03 2.41 1.81
N VAL A 57 6.82 1.16 2.20
CA VAL A 57 6.48 0.76 3.58
C VAL A 57 7.56 -0.17 4.08
N PHE A 58 8.08 0.12 5.24
CA PHE A 58 9.21 -0.63 5.79
C PHE A 58 9.12 -0.74 7.31
N SER A 59 9.69 -1.83 7.84
CA SER A 59 9.85 -1.97 9.28
C SER A 59 10.99 -1.09 9.75
N LYS A 60 10.90 -0.56 10.98
CA LYS A 60 11.93 0.34 11.51
C LYS A 60 13.27 -0.35 11.74
N ASP A 61 13.26 -1.67 11.95
CA ASP A 61 14.48 -2.45 12.07
C ASP A 61 15.12 -2.80 10.72
N GLY A 62 14.46 -2.45 9.61
CA GLY A 62 14.97 -2.68 8.25
C GLY A 62 14.82 -4.10 7.72
N SER A 63 14.18 -4.99 8.46
CA SER A 63 14.08 -6.40 8.05
C SER A 63 13.07 -6.64 6.95
N ILE A 64 12.06 -5.79 6.82
CA ILE A 64 11.00 -5.92 5.80
C ILE A 64 10.82 -4.60 5.08
N SER A 65 10.71 -4.69 3.76
CA SER A 65 10.46 -3.52 2.91
C SER A 65 9.54 -3.93 1.77
N CYS A 66 8.54 -3.11 1.49
CA CYS A 66 7.62 -3.34 0.39
C CYS A 66 7.14 -2.03 -0.21
N HIS A 67 6.57 -2.13 -1.40
CA HIS A 67 5.90 -1.00 -2.05
C HIS A 67 4.44 -1.34 -2.27
N ALA A 68 3.58 -0.35 -2.07
CA ALA A 68 2.15 -0.48 -2.30
C ALA A 68 1.67 0.60 -3.24
N THR A 69 0.83 0.21 -4.20
CA THR A 69 0.09 1.15 -5.02
C THR A 69 -1.35 1.12 -4.55
N SER A 70 -1.87 2.28 -4.18
CA SER A 70 -3.22 2.42 -3.63
C SER A 70 -4.08 3.26 -4.54
N PHE A 71 -5.27 2.75 -4.89
CA PHE A 71 -6.29 3.48 -5.63
C PHE A 71 -7.39 3.83 -4.65
N ILE A 72 -7.45 5.11 -4.29
CA ILE A 72 -8.35 5.62 -3.25
C ILE A 72 -9.49 6.37 -3.92
N ARG A 73 -10.70 5.86 -3.80
CA ARG A 73 -11.89 6.53 -4.32
C ARG A 73 -12.49 7.42 -3.23
N VAL A 74 -12.69 8.68 -3.58
CA VAL A 74 -13.21 9.69 -2.66
C VAL A 74 -14.60 10.11 -3.11
N VAL A 75 -15.56 10.12 -2.17
CA VAL A 75 -16.93 10.56 -2.41
C VAL A 75 -17.32 11.50 -1.26
N ASP A 76 -17.81 12.70 -1.61
CA ASP A 76 -18.23 13.71 -0.65
C ASP A 76 -17.17 13.99 0.43
N GLY A 77 -15.92 14.06 0.02
CA GLY A 77 -14.80 14.41 0.91
C GLY A 77 -14.31 13.29 1.81
N LYS A 78 -14.85 12.09 1.67
CA LYS A 78 -14.41 10.93 2.46
C LYS A 78 -14.05 9.76 1.57
N ILE A 79 -13.20 8.89 2.10
CA ILE A 79 -12.76 7.69 1.40
C ILE A 79 -13.90 6.68 1.34
N ALA A 80 -14.28 6.31 0.12
CA ALA A 80 -15.34 5.33 -0.12
C ALA A 80 -14.77 3.93 -0.33
N SER A 81 -13.59 3.83 -0.92
CA SER A 81 -12.95 2.53 -1.12
C SER A 81 -11.45 2.70 -1.39
N VAL A 82 -10.70 1.66 -1.08
CA VAL A 82 -9.27 1.59 -1.38
C VAL A 82 -8.97 0.23 -1.97
N ASP A 83 -8.30 0.22 -3.11
CA ASP A 83 -7.72 -0.98 -3.69
C ASP A 83 -6.21 -0.87 -3.61
N GLU A 84 -5.55 -1.83 -2.95
CA GLU A 84 -4.12 -1.81 -2.76
C GLU A 84 -3.45 -3.02 -3.40
N TYR A 85 -2.33 -2.76 -4.04
CA TYR A 85 -1.48 -3.77 -4.68
C TYR A 85 -0.11 -3.67 -4.04
N TRP A 86 0.31 -4.73 -3.37
CA TRP A 86 1.55 -4.79 -2.60
C TRP A 86 2.59 -5.65 -3.30
N GLY A 87 3.86 -5.26 -3.18
CA GLY A 87 4.97 -6.06 -3.64
C GLY A 87 6.12 -5.99 -2.66
N ASP A 88 6.71 -7.14 -2.35
CA ASP A 88 7.90 -7.17 -1.51
C ASP A 88 9.11 -6.67 -2.30
N ASP A 89 9.93 -5.84 -1.66
CA ASP A 89 11.16 -5.37 -2.26
C ASP A 89 12.23 -6.45 -2.15
N GLY A 90 13.04 -6.56 -3.17
CA GLY A 90 14.10 -7.53 -3.18
C GLY A 90 14.96 -7.41 -4.43
N PRO A 91 16.00 -8.23 -4.52
CA PRO A 91 16.89 -8.22 -5.70
C PRO A 91 16.18 -8.79 -6.91
N ALA A 92 16.72 -8.47 -8.08
CA ALA A 92 16.28 -9.10 -9.32
C ALA A 92 16.49 -10.62 -9.23
N PRO A 93 15.63 -11.41 -9.89
CA PRO A 93 15.82 -12.86 -9.93
C PRO A 93 17.19 -13.24 -10.48
N GLN A 94 17.76 -14.32 -9.95
CA GLN A 94 19.13 -14.74 -10.29
C GLN A 94 19.32 -14.93 -11.80
N TRP A 95 18.31 -15.46 -12.49
CA TRP A 95 18.44 -15.71 -13.93
C TRP A 95 18.65 -14.43 -14.74
N ARG A 96 18.03 -13.31 -14.31
CA ARG A 96 18.26 -12.01 -14.97
C ARG A 96 19.63 -11.45 -14.62
N GLN A 97 20.05 -11.62 -13.37
CA GLN A 97 21.40 -11.18 -12.96
C GLN A 97 22.47 -11.93 -13.75
N ASP A 98 22.31 -13.23 -13.89
CA ASP A 98 23.28 -14.08 -14.63
C ASP A 98 23.41 -13.67 -16.10
N LYS A 99 22.32 -13.18 -16.68
CA LYS A 99 22.30 -12.75 -18.08
C LYS A 99 22.61 -11.28 -18.28
N HIS A 100 22.88 -10.56 -17.21
CA HIS A 100 23.13 -9.12 -17.24
C HIS A 100 21.98 -8.33 -17.88
N ILE A 101 20.74 -8.71 -17.60
CA ILE A 101 19.55 -8.02 -18.09
C ILE A 101 19.12 -6.99 -17.05
N GLY A 102 19.17 -5.72 -17.43
CA GLY A 102 18.80 -4.61 -16.56
C GLY A 102 19.93 -4.16 -15.64
N THR A 103 19.73 -3.02 -15.05
CA THR A 103 20.59 -2.42 -14.03
C THR A 103 19.74 -1.87 -12.90
N THR A 104 20.35 -1.46 -11.81
CA THR A 104 19.61 -0.85 -10.70
C THR A 104 19.05 0.51 -11.11
N ILE A 105 17.95 0.90 -10.47
CA ILE A 105 17.33 2.22 -10.71
C ILE A 105 18.24 3.34 -10.22
N ASN A 106 18.94 3.08 -9.13
CA ASN A 106 19.81 4.10 -8.50
C ASN A 106 21.14 3.53 -8.06
#